data_7225ad486ede502fb7c9eae308a83067
#
_entry.id   7225ad486ede502fb7c9eae308a83067
#
_cell.length_a   1.000
_cell.length_b   1.000
_cell.length_c   1.000
_cell.angle_alpha   90.00
_cell.angle_beta   90.00
_cell.angle_gamma   90.00
#
_symmetry.space_group_name_H-M   'P 1'
#
loop_
_entity.id
_entity.type
_entity.pdbx_description
1 polymer ?
#
loop_
_entity_poly.entity_id
_entity_poly.type
_entity_poly.pdbx_seq_one_letter_code
_entity_poly.pdbx_strand_id
1 'polypeptide(L)'
;MINDVSRAQIAIWDKLSNISVSKKIGSAYLFTGPIGSGKETLALKFSQLINCENSLKEICYECSSCIKFRALQHERLNIVVPLPTPKSASSDGIFPKEYFESIIAKSEDPFYKIAIPKANRILIQSIRALKKKLYFKYEKDSGRNIVVIFDCELLCSGQGESGNALLKLLEEPPDRTTIILVTDHKKMLFETIISRCQNIEIPTLSNEYVYNWLIENNSSNSEAEFLVMICRANIHRARTLSRQPVEKLINQIEKLATTVVSKDSEKWRNFISHYSRLFGTNHLDFNHHLNLITIWMHGVNKLKQGLNSGFENTGLQPRMISFNKKFPKANIFEVILCIEDVKKHARQNLYMPLILLNMLIDIQKFVYE
;
A
#
# COMPACT_ATOMS: atom_id res chain seq x y z
N MET A 1 -20.91 -1.85 -12.47
CA MET A 1 -19.56 -1.90 -11.88
C MET A 1 -19.63 -1.36 -10.47
N ILE A 2 -19.85 -2.24 -9.47
CA ILE A 2 -19.92 -1.86 -8.05
C ILE A 2 -18.52 -1.56 -7.50
N ASN A 3 -17.49 -2.12 -8.12
CA ASN A 3 -16.06 -2.00 -7.74
C ASN A 3 -15.40 -0.63 -7.99
N ASP A 4 -16.18 0.42 -8.16
CA ASP A 4 -15.61 1.73 -8.40
C ASP A 4 -15.22 2.42 -7.08
N VAL A 5 -13.92 2.61 -6.86
CA VAL A 5 -13.39 3.31 -5.68
C VAL A 5 -13.96 4.73 -5.51
N SER A 6 -14.38 5.37 -6.60
CA SER A 6 -15.03 6.68 -6.53
C SER A 6 -16.37 6.62 -5.79
N ARG A 7 -17.08 5.51 -5.88
CA ARG A 7 -18.31 5.28 -5.09
C ARG A 7 -18.02 4.98 -3.61
N ALA A 8 -16.92 4.28 -3.34
CA ALA A 8 -16.49 4.03 -1.96
C ALA A 8 -16.02 5.30 -1.23
N GLN A 9 -15.50 6.26 -1.99
CA GLN A 9 -14.93 7.52 -1.50
C GLN A 9 -15.70 8.72 -2.08
N ILE A 10 -17.05 8.68 -2.01
CA ILE A 10 -17.93 9.66 -2.66
C ILE A 10 -17.55 11.09 -2.32
N ALA A 11 -17.36 11.43 -1.04
CA ALA A 11 -17.04 12.80 -0.62
C ALA A 11 -15.70 13.31 -1.22
N ILE A 12 -14.72 12.41 -1.36
CA ILE A 12 -13.44 12.73 -2.00
C ILE A 12 -13.64 12.87 -3.51
N TRP A 13 -14.39 11.95 -4.11
CA TRP A 13 -14.65 11.98 -5.55
C TRP A 13 -15.40 13.24 -5.97
N ASP A 14 -16.42 13.66 -5.22
CA ASP A 14 -17.17 14.90 -5.46
C ASP A 14 -16.26 16.13 -5.41
N LYS A 15 -15.33 16.17 -4.43
CA LYS A 15 -14.32 17.23 -4.35
C LYS A 15 -13.43 17.25 -5.59
N LEU A 16 -12.94 16.10 -6.05
CA LEU A 16 -12.10 15.98 -7.25
C LEU A 16 -12.85 16.33 -8.53
N SER A 17 -14.10 15.89 -8.65
CA SER A 17 -14.98 16.23 -9.77
C SER A 17 -15.27 17.73 -9.84
N ASN A 18 -15.53 18.38 -8.71
CA ASN A 18 -15.74 19.83 -8.65
C ASN A 18 -14.48 20.62 -9.06
N ILE A 19 -13.28 20.13 -8.72
CA ILE A 19 -12.02 20.70 -9.20
C ILE A 19 -11.95 20.62 -10.73
N SER A 20 -12.31 19.48 -11.32
CA SER A 20 -12.32 19.29 -12.77
C SER A 20 -13.35 20.22 -13.45
N VAL A 21 -14.58 20.28 -12.94
CA VAL A 21 -15.66 21.12 -13.48
C VAL A 21 -15.31 22.61 -13.41
N SER A 22 -14.70 23.05 -12.31
CA SER A 22 -14.29 24.45 -12.14
C SER A 22 -13.15 24.87 -13.07
N LYS A 23 -12.49 23.94 -13.73
CA LYS A 23 -11.28 24.14 -14.55
C LYS A 23 -10.11 24.77 -13.79
N LYS A 24 -10.22 24.86 -12.46
CA LYS A 24 -9.15 25.37 -11.56
C LYS A 24 -8.29 24.23 -11.04
N ILE A 25 -7.74 23.45 -11.98
CA ILE A 25 -6.93 22.28 -11.65
C ILE A 25 -5.56 22.78 -11.16
N GLY A 26 -5.20 22.41 -9.94
CA GLY A 26 -3.91 22.73 -9.34
C GLY A 26 -2.73 22.07 -10.04
N SER A 27 -1.55 22.63 -9.83
CA SER A 27 -0.29 22.09 -10.36
C SER A 27 0.21 20.90 -9.56
N ALA A 28 -0.09 20.81 -8.26
CA ALA A 28 0.37 19.72 -7.41
C ALA A 28 -0.67 19.32 -6.36
N TYR A 29 -0.89 18.01 -6.24
CA TYR A 29 -1.73 17.39 -5.22
C TYR A 29 -0.92 16.35 -4.44
N LEU A 30 -1.22 16.21 -3.15
CA LEU A 30 -0.68 15.18 -2.28
C LEU A 30 -1.83 14.32 -1.74
N PHE A 31 -1.94 13.08 -2.24
CA PHE A 31 -2.92 12.10 -1.80
C PHE A 31 -2.33 11.30 -0.65
N THR A 32 -2.88 11.51 0.55
CA THR A 32 -2.45 10.85 1.79
C THR A 32 -3.54 9.96 2.35
N GLY A 33 -3.19 8.99 3.16
CA GLY A 33 -4.16 8.13 3.83
C GLY A 33 -3.59 6.77 4.18
N PRO A 34 -4.35 5.92 4.88
CA PRO A 34 -3.89 4.59 5.28
C PRO A 34 -3.61 3.67 4.08
N ILE A 35 -2.76 2.67 4.30
CA ILE A 35 -2.48 1.63 3.31
C ILE A 35 -3.79 0.94 2.91
N GLY A 36 -4.03 0.81 1.59
CA GLY A 36 -5.22 0.13 1.06
C GLY A 36 -6.50 0.96 1.07
N SER A 37 -6.43 2.28 1.26
CA SER A 37 -7.58 3.19 1.16
C SER A 37 -8.08 3.46 -0.27
N GLY A 38 -7.40 2.90 -1.29
CA GLY A 38 -7.74 3.13 -2.70
C GLY A 38 -7.18 4.43 -3.30
N LYS A 39 -6.30 5.16 -2.59
CA LYS A 39 -5.76 6.45 -3.04
C LYS A 39 -4.99 6.40 -4.35
N GLU A 40 -4.25 5.30 -4.64
CA GLU A 40 -3.57 5.12 -5.93
C GLU A 40 -4.59 5.06 -7.08
N THR A 41 -5.66 4.30 -6.88
CA THR A 41 -6.75 4.16 -7.86
C THR A 41 -7.48 5.48 -8.06
N LEU A 42 -7.74 6.24 -6.97
CA LEU A 42 -8.32 7.58 -7.05
C LEU A 42 -7.41 8.56 -7.80
N ALA A 43 -6.09 8.52 -7.60
CA ALA A 43 -5.14 9.35 -8.31
C ALA A 43 -5.17 9.08 -9.83
N LEU A 44 -5.21 7.80 -10.23
CA LEU A 44 -5.34 7.41 -11.64
C LEU A 44 -6.69 7.83 -12.24
N LYS A 45 -7.80 7.64 -11.50
CA LYS A 45 -9.12 8.07 -11.93
C LYS A 45 -9.24 9.61 -12.05
N PHE A 46 -8.68 10.35 -11.13
CA PHE A 46 -8.64 11.80 -11.24
C PHE A 46 -7.81 12.25 -12.44
N SER A 47 -6.70 11.58 -12.72
CA SER A 47 -5.89 11.81 -13.91
C SER A 47 -6.68 11.58 -15.20
N GLN A 48 -7.48 10.52 -15.23
CA GLN A 48 -8.37 10.18 -16.35
C GLN A 48 -9.50 11.21 -16.49
N LEU A 49 -10.12 11.64 -15.40
CA LEU A 49 -11.19 12.64 -15.40
C LEU A 49 -10.72 13.98 -15.97
N ILE A 50 -9.54 14.46 -15.53
CA ILE A 50 -8.95 15.73 -16.01
C ILE A 50 -8.74 15.74 -17.53
N ASN A 51 -8.49 14.58 -18.12
CA ASN A 51 -8.24 14.43 -19.57
C ASN A 51 -9.41 13.79 -20.31
N CYS A 52 -10.57 13.64 -19.69
CA CYS A 52 -11.76 13.13 -20.38
C CYS A 52 -12.23 14.14 -21.42
N GLU A 53 -12.39 13.68 -22.67
CA GLU A 53 -12.79 14.52 -23.79
C GLU A 53 -14.29 14.85 -23.77
N ASN A 54 -15.12 13.97 -23.20
CA ASN A 54 -16.57 14.07 -23.25
C ASN A 54 -17.19 14.72 -22.01
N SER A 55 -16.53 14.68 -20.85
CA SER A 55 -17.12 15.16 -19.59
C SER A 55 -16.04 15.68 -18.64
N LEU A 56 -16.38 16.74 -17.91
CA LEU A 56 -15.54 17.27 -16.82
C LEU A 56 -15.97 16.78 -15.44
N LYS A 57 -17.15 16.15 -15.34
CA LYS A 57 -17.75 15.73 -14.06
C LYS A 57 -17.56 14.24 -13.81
N GLU A 58 -17.65 13.43 -14.87
CA GLU A 58 -17.59 11.98 -14.79
C GLU A 58 -16.69 11.41 -15.89
N ILE A 59 -16.06 10.28 -15.62
CA ILE A 59 -15.25 9.58 -16.60
C ILE A 59 -16.20 8.88 -17.58
N CYS A 60 -16.11 9.18 -18.88
CA CYS A 60 -16.99 8.56 -19.88
C CYS A 60 -16.62 7.11 -20.23
N TYR A 61 -15.35 6.69 -19.99
CA TYR A 61 -14.80 5.37 -20.32
C TYR A 61 -14.75 5.00 -21.81
N GLU A 62 -15.25 5.85 -22.71
CA GLU A 62 -15.44 5.57 -24.12
C GLU A 62 -14.53 6.39 -25.04
N CYS A 63 -14.17 7.62 -24.66
CA CYS A 63 -13.30 8.46 -25.47
C CYS A 63 -11.87 7.90 -25.55
N SER A 64 -11.14 8.28 -26.59
CA SER A 64 -9.77 7.82 -26.85
C SER A 64 -8.84 8.05 -25.65
N SER A 65 -8.93 9.21 -25.04
CA SER A 65 -8.16 9.55 -23.83
C SER A 65 -8.50 8.60 -22.67
N CYS A 66 -9.78 8.40 -22.37
CA CYS A 66 -10.20 7.51 -21.28
C CYS A 66 -9.74 6.06 -21.45
N ILE A 67 -9.79 5.53 -22.68
CA ILE A 67 -9.31 4.18 -22.99
C ILE A 67 -7.81 4.06 -22.73
N LYS A 68 -7.02 5.03 -23.23
CA LYS A 68 -5.55 5.07 -23.04
C LYS A 68 -5.15 5.26 -21.57
N PHE A 69 -5.85 6.12 -20.80
CA PHE A 69 -5.62 6.28 -19.35
C PHE A 69 -5.91 5.00 -18.58
N ARG A 70 -7.01 4.30 -18.92
CA ARG A 70 -7.34 3.02 -18.29
C ARG A 70 -6.25 1.98 -18.53
N ALA A 71 -5.68 1.94 -19.74
CA ALA A 71 -4.57 1.07 -20.09
C ALA A 71 -3.22 1.54 -19.51
N LEU A 72 -3.16 2.69 -18.83
CA LEU A 72 -1.94 3.37 -18.37
C LEU A 72 -0.93 3.65 -19.49
N GLN A 73 -1.41 3.82 -20.73
CA GLN A 73 -0.61 4.02 -21.95
C GLN A 73 -0.86 5.38 -22.60
N HIS A 74 -1.46 6.33 -21.87
CA HIS A 74 -1.69 7.66 -22.39
C HIS A 74 -0.36 8.43 -22.48
N GLU A 75 -0.09 9.11 -23.58
CA GLU A 75 1.15 9.84 -23.85
C GLU A 75 1.44 10.94 -22.83
N ARG A 76 0.37 11.53 -22.25
CA ARG A 76 0.46 12.59 -21.21
C ARG A 76 0.48 12.04 -19.79
N LEU A 77 0.39 10.72 -19.59
CA LEU A 77 0.50 10.08 -18.30
C LEU A 77 1.94 9.65 -18.04
N ASN A 78 2.50 10.11 -16.94
CA ASN A 78 3.83 9.75 -16.50
C ASN A 78 3.73 9.13 -15.10
N ILE A 79 4.07 7.87 -14.97
CA ILE A 79 4.04 7.15 -13.69
C ILE A 79 5.47 7.00 -13.20
N VAL A 80 5.71 7.45 -11.98
CA VAL A 80 6.98 7.30 -11.28
C VAL A 80 6.77 6.40 -10.08
N VAL A 81 7.62 5.38 -9.96
CA VAL A 81 7.62 4.41 -8.87
C VAL A 81 9.04 4.24 -8.33
N PRO A 82 9.20 3.70 -7.12
CA PRO A 82 10.51 3.29 -6.65
C PRO A 82 11.14 2.25 -7.58
N LEU A 83 12.45 2.36 -7.79
CA LEU A 83 13.22 1.45 -8.64
C LEU A 83 14.47 0.94 -7.91
N PRO A 84 14.97 -0.27 -8.24
CA PRO A 84 16.23 -0.74 -7.72
C PRO A 84 17.39 0.11 -8.29
N THR A 85 18.47 0.25 -7.51
CA THR A 85 19.67 0.96 -7.99
C THR A 85 20.30 0.16 -9.12
N PRO A 86 20.56 0.77 -10.29
CA PRO A 86 21.22 0.09 -11.40
C PRO A 86 22.61 -0.42 -10.99
N LYS A 87 22.97 -1.62 -11.42
CA LYS A 87 24.29 -2.21 -11.13
C LYS A 87 25.41 -1.64 -12.01
N SER A 88 25.08 -1.00 -13.12
CA SER A 88 26.04 -0.36 -14.05
C SER A 88 25.45 0.94 -14.60
N ALA A 89 26.33 1.86 -14.97
CA ALA A 89 25.97 3.16 -15.55
C ALA A 89 25.52 3.10 -17.02
N SER A 90 25.12 1.94 -17.53
CA SER A 90 24.63 1.80 -18.90
C SER A 90 23.28 2.53 -19.04
N SER A 91 23.29 3.54 -19.86
CA SER A 91 22.30 4.61 -19.99
C SER A 91 21.00 4.27 -20.70
N ASP A 92 20.80 3.08 -21.23
CA ASP A 92 19.71 2.78 -22.17
C ASP A 92 18.59 1.91 -21.63
N GLY A 93 18.37 1.88 -20.31
CA GLY A 93 17.26 1.11 -19.74
C GLY A 93 17.05 1.40 -18.26
N ILE A 94 16.51 2.59 -17.95
CA ILE A 94 16.22 2.97 -16.55
C ILE A 94 15.17 2.04 -15.94
N PHE A 95 14.32 1.41 -16.76
CA PHE A 95 13.18 0.61 -16.30
C PHE A 95 13.45 -0.89 -16.43
N PRO A 96 13.49 -1.64 -15.33
CA PRO A 96 13.61 -3.09 -15.36
C PRO A 96 12.33 -3.73 -15.94
N LYS A 97 12.42 -4.99 -16.39
CA LYS A 97 11.28 -5.73 -16.97
C LYS A 97 10.08 -5.76 -16.01
N GLU A 98 10.35 -5.92 -14.73
CA GLU A 98 9.35 -5.96 -13.65
C GLU A 98 8.52 -4.66 -13.54
N TYR A 99 9.08 -3.52 -13.98
CA TYR A 99 8.33 -2.27 -14.07
C TYR A 99 7.18 -2.38 -15.07
N PHE A 100 7.47 -2.83 -16.30
CA PHE A 100 6.45 -2.95 -17.35
C PHE A 100 5.39 -3.99 -16.99
N GLU A 101 5.80 -5.13 -16.44
CA GLU A 101 4.89 -6.16 -15.94
C GLU A 101 3.96 -5.61 -14.84
N SER A 102 4.49 -4.79 -13.94
CA SER A 102 3.73 -4.16 -12.86
C SER A 102 2.76 -3.09 -13.38
N ILE A 103 3.11 -2.34 -14.42
CA ILE A 103 2.21 -1.37 -15.05
C ILE A 103 1.06 -2.09 -15.75
N ILE A 104 1.32 -3.17 -16.46
CA ILE A 104 0.29 -4.01 -17.08
C ILE A 104 -0.65 -4.58 -16.01
N ALA A 105 -0.11 -5.19 -14.97
CA ALA A 105 -0.89 -5.72 -13.85
C ALA A 105 -1.74 -4.63 -13.16
N LYS A 106 -1.23 -3.40 -13.04
CA LYS A 106 -1.95 -2.25 -12.49
C LYS A 106 -3.08 -1.76 -13.39
N SER A 107 -2.91 -1.85 -14.71
CA SER A 107 -3.96 -1.48 -15.68
C SER A 107 -5.13 -2.46 -15.69
N GLU A 108 -4.84 -3.74 -15.50
CA GLU A 108 -5.84 -4.81 -15.41
C GLU A 108 -6.56 -4.83 -14.05
N ASP A 109 -5.82 -4.58 -12.97
CA ASP A 109 -6.31 -4.56 -11.61
C ASP A 109 -5.91 -3.24 -10.90
N PRO A 110 -6.81 -2.25 -10.83
CA PRO A 110 -6.53 -0.95 -10.24
C PRO A 110 -6.06 -0.99 -8.78
N PHE A 111 -6.37 -2.07 -8.04
CA PHE A 111 -5.91 -2.29 -6.67
C PHE A 111 -4.60 -3.08 -6.58
N TYR A 112 -4.00 -3.43 -7.72
CA TYR A 112 -2.64 -3.98 -7.70
C TYR A 112 -1.66 -2.96 -7.11
N LYS A 113 -0.90 -3.35 -6.08
CA LYS A 113 0.18 -2.52 -5.53
C LYS A 113 1.45 -2.81 -6.30
N ILE A 114 2.02 -1.78 -6.94
CA ILE A 114 3.31 -1.91 -7.61
C ILE A 114 4.39 -2.10 -6.54
N ALA A 115 5.08 -3.23 -6.59
CA ALA A 115 6.17 -3.57 -5.68
C ALA A 115 7.30 -4.24 -6.48
N ILE A 116 8.32 -3.45 -6.82
CA ILE A 116 9.48 -3.93 -7.57
C ILE A 116 10.54 -4.43 -6.57
N PRO A 117 11.08 -5.64 -6.74
CA PRO A 117 12.09 -6.18 -5.84
C PRO A 117 13.30 -5.25 -5.70
N LYS A 118 13.77 -5.04 -4.46
CA LYS A 118 14.91 -4.16 -4.12
C LYS A 118 14.71 -2.67 -4.45
N ALA A 119 13.51 -2.25 -4.79
CA ALA A 119 13.15 -0.85 -5.02
C ALA A 119 12.84 -0.17 -3.69
N ASN A 120 13.81 0.49 -3.09
CA ASN A 120 13.72 1.14 -1.79
C ASN A 120 13.80 2.67 -1.86
N ARG A 121 13.86 3.24 -3.06
CA ARG A 121 13.92 4.70 -3.30
C ARG A 121 13.43 5.06 -4.69
N ILE A 122 12.98 6.28 -4.86
CA ILE A 122 12.78 6.87 -6.17
C ILE A 122 14.11 7.44 -6.64
N LEU A 123 14.57 7.03 -7.83
CA LEU A 123 15.87 7.43 -8.33
C LEU A 123 15.84 8.88 -8.84
N ILE A 124 16.91 9.64 -8.59
CA ILE A 124 17.07 11.00 -9.12
C ILE A 124 17.04 11.01 -10.66
N GLN A 125 17.53 9.95 -11.28
CA GLN A 125 17.50 9.79 -12.74
C GLN A 125 16.07 9.73 -13.27
N SER A 126 15.13 9.09 -12.55
CA SER A 126 13.70 9.06 -12.90
C SER A 126 13.09 10.47 -12.89
N ILE A 127 13.44 11.30 -11.89
CA ILE A 127 12.97 12.70 -11.82
C ILE A 127 13.60 13.56 -12.92
N ARG A 128 14.90 13.36 -13.23
CA ARG A 128 15.56 14.08 -14.33
C ARG A 128 14.99 13.72 -15.69
N ALA A 129 14.73 12.42 -15.95
CA ALA A 129 14.10 11.94 -17.17
C ALA A 129 12.68 12.48 -17.32
N LEU A 130 11.89 12.44 -16.22
CA LEU A 130 10.55 13.03 -16.16
C LEU A 130 10.60 14.53 -16.54
N LYS A 131 11.49 15.30 -15.89
CA LYS A 131 11.66 16.73 -16.17
C LYS A 131 11.94 16.96 -17.66
N LYS A 132 12.91 16.25 -18.24
CA LYS A 132 13.24 16.35 -19.67
C LYS A 132 12.00 16.08 -20.54
N LYS A 133 11.23 15.02 -20.24
CA LYS A 133 10.02 14.64 -20.99
C LYS A 133 8.93 15.74 -20.92
N LEU A 134 8.70 16.35 -19.76
CA LEU A 134 7.64 17.35 -19.58
C LEU A 134 7.93 18.67 -20.30
N TYR A 135 9.20 19.02 -20.53
CA TYR A 135 9.58 20.21 -21.29
C TYR A 135 9.54 19.99 -22.82
N PHE A 136 9.38 18.76 -23.32
CA PHE A 136 9.07 18.55 -24.73
C PHE A 136 7.64 19.01 -24.99
N LYS A 137 7.49 20.04 -25.84
CA LYS A 137 6.19 20.54 -26.27
C LYS A 137 5.46 19.49 -27.12
N TYR A 138 4.34 19.00 -26.65
CA TYR A 138 3.39 18.32 -27.49
C TYR A 138 2.72 19.38 -28.37
N GLU A 139 2.88 19.30 -29.68
CA GLU A 139 2.15 20.16 -30.61
C GLU A 139 0.65 19.92 -30.44
N LYS A 140 -0.09 21.04 -30.33
CA LYS A 140 -1.53 21.18 -30.38
C LYS A 140 -2.34 20.04 -29.74
N ASP A 141 -2.65 20.17 -28.45
CA ASP A 141 -3.90 19.59 -27.95
C ASP A 141 -4.34 20.13 -26.59
N SER A 142 -5.64 20.03 -26.34
CA SER A 142 -6.34 20.54 -25.17
C SER A 142 -6.04 19.78 -23.87
N GLY A 143 -5.25 18.69 -23.90
CA GLY A 143 -5.00 17.81 -22.77
C GLY A 143 -3.96 18.33 -21.77
N ARG A 144 -3.97 17.78 -20.55
CA ARG A 144 -3.09 18.12 -19.45
C ARG A 144 -2.06 17.03 -19.18
N ASN A 145 -0.78 17.38 -19.00
CA ASN A 145 0.26 16.44 -18.58
C ASN A 145 0.03 16.03 -17.13
N ILE A 146 -0.03 14.76 -16.89
CA ILE A 146 -0.22 14.18 -15.55
C ILE A 146 1.04 13.42 -15.15
N VAL A 147 1.51 13.70 -13.97
CA VAL A 147 2.57 12.94 -13.29
C VAL A 147 1.98 12.31 -12.05
N VAL A 148 2.01 10.99 -11.95
CA VAL A 148 1.61 10.28 -10.74
C VAL A 148 2.85 9.63 -10.13
N ILE A 149 3.17 9.99 -8.88
CA ILE A 149 4.32 9.44 -8.15
C ILE A 149 3.79 8.59 -7.01
N PHE A 150 3.93 7.27 -7.12
CA PHE A 150 3.56 6.32 -6.07
C PHE A 150 4.69 6.17 -5.04
N ASP A 151 4.31 5.88 -3.79
CA ASP A 151 5.22 5.77 -2.65
C ASP A 151 6.19 6.96 -2.58
N CYS A 152 5.64 8.17 -2.73
CA CYS A 152 6.41 9.40 -2.91
C CYS A 152 7.26 9.76 -1.68
N GLU A 153 7.00 9.20 -0.49
CA GLU A 153 7.89 9.31 0.68
C GLU A 153 9.31 8.81 0.38
N LEU A 154 9.45 7.88 -0.57
CA LEU A 154 10.74 7.34 -0.99
C LEU A 154 11.57 8.32 -1.86
N LEU A 155 11.02 9.49 -2.20
CA LEU A 155 11.79 10.63 -2.72
C LEU A 155 12.76 11.20 -1.69
N CYS A 156 12.40 11.09 -0.41
CA CYS A 156 13.17 11.63 0.71
C CYS A 156 14.15 10.61 1.31
N SER A 157 14.25 9.40 0.74
CA SER A 157 15.16 8.36 1.20
C SER A 157 16.63 8.72 0.92
N GLY A 158 17.53 8.25 1.79
CA GLY A 158 18.96 8.54 1.70
C GLY A 158 19.27 10.01 1.93
N GLN A 159 19.96 10.67 1.02
CA GLN A 159 20.30 12.10 1.12
C GLN A 159 19.16 13.03 0.58
N GLY A 160 18.03 12.47 0.17
CA GLY A 160 16.88 13.26 -0.31
C GLY A 160 17.09 13.96 -1.66
N GLU A 161 18.08 13.56 -2.44
CA GLU A 161 18.42 14.19 -3.73
C GLU A 161 17.23 14.21 -4.70
N SER A 162 16.46 13.12 -4.74
CA SER A 162 15.27 13.01 -5.61
C SER A 162 14.16 13.95 -5.19
N GLY A 163 13.96 14.12 -3.87
CA GLY A 163 13.02 15.09 -3.31
C GLY A 163 13.42 16.53 -3.69
N ASN A 164 14.68 16.88 -3.49
CA ASN A 164 15.21 18.20 -3.86
C ASN A 164 15.11 18.47 -5.37
N ALA A 165 15.35 17.45 -6.21
CA ALA A 165 15.19 17.59 -7.65
C ALA A 165 13.73 17.83 -8.07
N LEU A 166 12.77 17.26 -7.32
CA LEU A 166 11.33 17.44 -7.56
C LEU A 166 10.85 18.85 -7.15
N LEU A 167 11.43 19.49 -6.11
CA LEU A 167 11.01 20.81 -5.64
C LEU A 167 10.97 21.84 -6.76
N LYS A 168 11.98 21.86 -7.65
CA LYS A 168 12.01 22.78 -8.81
C LYS A 168 10.82 22.57 -9.74
N LEU A 169 10.35 21.33 -9.90
CA LEU A 169 9.21 21.01 -10.74
C LEU A 169 7.87 21.36 -10.06
N LEU A 170 7.83 21.32 -8.72
CA LEU A 170 6.66 21.73 -7.93
C LEU A 170 6.52 23.27 -7.87
N GLU A 171 7.65 24.00 -7.87
CA GLU A 171 7.68 25.47 -7.86
C GLU A 171 7.29 26.05 -9.21
N GLU A 172 7.89 25.53 -10.28
CA GLU A 172 7.71 26.00 -11.64
C GLU A 172 7.31 24.83 -12.57
N PRO A 173 6.11 24.28 -12.44
CA PRO A 173 5.64 23.21 -13.30
C PRO A 173 5.45 23.72 -14.74
N PRO A 174 5.78 22.93 -15.76
CA PRO A 174 5.45 23.26 -17.14
C PRO A 174 3.95 23.51 -17.32
N ASP A 175 3.59 24.33 -18.29
CA ASP A 175 2.21 24.65 -18.60
C ASP A 175 1.34 23.40 -18.72
N ARG A 176 0.11 23.48 -18.20
CA ARG A 176 -0.86 22.39 -18.19
C ARG A 176 -0.31 21.08 -17.63
N THR A 177 0.52 21.15 -16.59
CA THR A 177 1.02 19.98 -15.88
C THR A 177 0.36 19.88 -14.51
N THR A 178 -0.01 18.68 -14.10
CA THR A 178 -0.46 18.34 -12.74
C THR A 178 0.35 17.17 -12.19
N ILE A 179 0.90 17.36 -11.02
CA ILE A 179 1.70 16.37 -10.29
C ILE A 179 0.85 15.82 -9.14
N ILE A 180 0.65 14.52 -9.09
CA ILE A 180 -0.11 13.84 -8.04
C ILE A 180 0.86 12.94 -7.27
N LEU A 181 1.18 13.34 -6.06
CA LEU A 181 2.00 12.57 -5.13
C LEU A 181 1.08 11.67 -4.32
N VAL A 182 1.43 10.39 -4.19
CA VAL A 182 0.64 9.41 -3.43
C VAL A 182 1.52 8.76 -2.38
N THR A 183 1.10 8.83 -1.11
CA THR A 183 1.86 8.27 0.02
C THR A 183 0.98 7.63 1.08
N ASP A 184 1.49 6.56 1.68
CA ASP A 184 0.97 5.96 2.92
C ASP A 184 1.59 6.64 4.18
N HIS A 185 2.69 7.42 4.01
CA HIS A 185 3.55 7.89 5.08
C HIS A 185 3.91 9.37 4.94
N LYS A 186 2.89 10.24 5.04
CA LYS A 186 3.06 11.71 4.92
C LYS A 186 4.20 12.26 5.78
N LYS A 187 4.39 11.72 7.00
CA LYS A 187 5.44 12.18 7.94
C LYS A 187 6.88 11.92 7.46
N MET A 188 7.07 11.10 6.43
CA MET A 188 8.39 10.82 5.86
C MET A 188 8.74 11.79 4.71
N LEU A 189 7.80 12.61 4.27
CA LEU A 189 8.04 13.63 3.25
C LEU A 189 8.65 14.89 3.86
N PHE A 190 9.46 15.57 3.06
CA PHE A 190 9.95 16.91 3.44
C PHE A 190 8.79 17.90 3.52
N GLU A 191 8.79 18.75 4.54
CA GLU A 191 7.79 19.82 4.70
C GLU A 191 7.78 20.77 3.50
N THR A 192 8.93 20.93 2.84
CA THR A 192 9.06 21.72 1.60
C THR A 192 8.28 21.15 0.42
N ILE A 193 8.08 19.84 0.35
CA ILE A 193 7.22 19.17 -0.64
C ILE A 193 5.75 19.32 -0.22
N ILE A 194 5.45 19.06 1.06
CA ILE A 194 4.08 19.11 1.58
C ILE A 194 3.46 20.51 1.40
N SER A 195 4.23 21.55 1.69
CA SER A 195 3.75 22.95 1.61
C SER A 195 3.40 23.41 0.18
N ARG A 196 3.94 22.74 -0.85
CA ARG A 196 3.70 23.06 -2.28
C ARG A 196 2.57 22.24 -2.90
N CYS A 197 1.96 21.35 -2.15
CA CYS A 197 0.91 20.45 -2.65
C CYS A 197 -0.43 20.73 -1.97
N GLN A 198 -1.51 20.64 -2.74
CA GLN A 198 -2.85 20.60 -2.17
C GLN A 198 -3.07 19.22 -1.54
N ASN A 199 -3.17 19.15 -0.21
CA ASN A 199 -3.36 17.89 0.49
C ASN A 199 -4.79 17.39 0.36
N ILE A 200 -4.93 16.13 -0.07
CA ILE A 200 -6.20 15.39 -0.12
C ILE A 200 -6.03 14.14 0.73
N GLU A 201 -6.68 14.13 1.88
CA GLU A 201 -6.66 13.00 2.79
C GLU A 201 -7.78 12.04 2.42
N ILE A 202 -7.41 10.78 2.16
CA ILE A 202 -8.30 9.71 1.74
C ILE A 202 -8.47 8.74 2.91
N PRO A 203 -9.67 8.65 3.49
CA PRO A 203 -9.92 7.77 4.63
C PRO A 203 -9.87 6.29 4.24
N THR A 204 -9.91 5.41 5.23
CA THR A 204 -10.07 3.97 5.03
C THR A 204 -11.35 3.68 4.25
N LEU A 205 -11.33 2.64 3.45
CA LEU A 205 -12.55 2.09 2.84
C LEU A 205 -13.50 1.57 3.93
N SER A 206 -14.78 1.45 3.63
CA SER A 206 -15.72 0.76 4.52
C SER A 206 -15.51 -0.75 4.46
N ASN A 207 -15.81 -1.45 5.55
CA ASN A 207 -15.83 -2.91 5.56
C ASN A 207 -16.87 -3.46 4.57
N GLU A 208 -17.99 -2.79 4.41
CA GLU A 208 -19.03 -3.13 3.44
C GLU A 208 -18.52 -3.07 2.00
N TYR A 209 -17.75 -2.04 1.65
CA TYR A 209 -17.14 -1.96 0.31
C TYR A 209 -16.15 -3.11 0.06
N VAL A 210 -15.30 -3.42 1.04
CA VAL A 210 -14.34 -4.52 0.92
C VAL A 210 -15.07 -5.87 0.83
N TYR A 211 -16.15 -6.05 1.58
CA TYR A 211 -16.99 -7.24 1.50
C TYR A 211 -17.60 -7.41 0.10
N ASN A 212 -18.25 -6.37 -0.41
CA ASN A 212 -18.87 -6.39 -1.75
C ASN A 212 -17.82 -6.64 -2.83
N TRP A 213 -16.64 -6.03 -2.70
CA TRP A 213 -15.51 -6.28 -3.61
C TRP A 213 -15.07 -7.75 -3.59
N LEU A 214 -14.99 -8.39 -2.41
CA LEU A 214 -14.63 -9.82 -2.28
C LEU A 214 -15.69 -10.72 -2.93
N ILE A 215 -16.98 -10.45 -2.72
CA ILE A 215 -18.08 -11.20 -3.35
C ILE A 215 -18.00 -11.10 -4.88
N GLU A 216 -17.79 -9.90 -5.42
CA GLU A 216 -17.63 -9.70 -6.87
C GLU A 216 -16.38 -10.36 -7.46
N ASN A 217 -15.37 -10.64 -6.61
CA ASN A 217 -14.16 -11.37 -6.98
C ASN A 217 -14.22 -12.87 -6.59
N ASN A 218 -15.44 -13.44 -6.59
CA ASN A 218 -15.73 -14.86 -6.44
C ASN A 218 -15.45 -15.45 -5.04
N SER A 219 -15.37 -14.65 -3.97
CA SER A 219 -15.37 -15.16 -2.61
C SER A 219 -16.80 -15.56 -2.19
N SER A 220 -16.96 -16.65 -1.47
CA SER A 220 -18.24 -16.98 -0.82
C SER A 220 -18.54 -16.01 0.33
N ASN A 221 -19.80 -15.92 0.77
CA ASN A 221 -20.19 -15.03 1.86
C ASN A 221 -19.37 -15.26 3.13
N SER A 222 -19.19 -16.52 3.53
CA SER A 222 -18.40 -16.87 4.72
C SER A 222 -16.91 -16.53 4.60
N GLU A 223 -16.33 -16.72 3.41
CA GLU A 223 -14.95 -16.32 3.14
C GLU A 223 -14.80 -14.80 3.15
N ALA A 224 -15.73 -14.07 2.53
CA ALA A 224 -15.72 -12.62 2.51
C ALA A 224 -15.82 -12.02 3.91
N GLU A 225 -16.73 -12.51 4.76
CA GLU A 225 -16.84 -12.11 6.17
C GLU A 225 -15.51 -12.30 6.92
N PHE A 226 -14.92 -13.49 6.79
CA PHE A 226 -13.63 -13.80 7.41
C PHE A 226 -12.51 -12.88 6.90
N LEU A 227 -12.41 -12.70 5.58
CA LEU A 227 -11.36 -11.87 4.97
C LEU A 227 -11.51 -10.40 5.35
N VAL A 228 -12.72 -9.85 5.44
CA VAL A 228 -12.97 -8.46 5.88
C VAL A 228 -12.42 -8.23 7.28
N MET A 229 -12.63 -9.17 8.21
CA MET A 229 -12.11 -9.07 9.57
C MET A 229 -10.57 -9.01 9.59
N ILE A 230 -9.91 -9.80 8.72
CA ILE A 230 -8.45 -9.85 8.64
C ILE A 230 -7.89 -8.64 7.90
N CYS A 231 -8.57 -8.18 6.85
CA CYS A 231 -8.08 -7.08 6.01
C CYS A 231 -8.18 -5.72 6.69
N ARG A 232 -9.10 -5.52 7.64
CA ARG A 232 -9.33 -4.24 8.32
C ARG A 232 -9.43 -3.08 7.33
N ALA A 233 -10.36 -3.19 6.38
CA ALA A 233 -10.60 -2.19 5.33
C ALA A 233 -9.41 -1.89 4.38
N ASN A 234 -8.40 -2.76 4.35
CA ASN A 234 -7.26 -2.65 3.45
C ASN A 234 -7.50 -3.49 2.19
N ILE A 235 -7.80 -2.83 1.05
CA ILE A 235 -8.13 -3.50 -0.20
C ILE A 235 -6.95 -4.27 -0.81
N HIS A 236 -5.71 -3.79 -0.63
CA HIS A 236 -4.52 -4.52 -1.12
C HIS A 236 -4.36 -5.86 -0.39
N ARG A 237 -4.67 -5.86 0.93
CA ARG A 237 -4.65 -7.07 1.74
C ARG A 237 -5.79 -8.01 1.35
N ALA A 238 -7.00 -7.50 1.16
CA ALA A 238 -8.15 -8.27 0.69
C ALA A 238 -7.83 -8.97 -0.63
N ARG A 239 -7.27 -8.23 -1.59
CA ARG A 239 -6.81 -8.74 -2.89
C ARG A 239 -5.78 -9.87 -2.78
N THR A 240 -4.80 -9.74 -1.88
CA THR A 240 -3.77 -10.76 -1.71
C THR A 240 -4.31 -12.03 -1.07
N LEU A 241 -5.16 -11.87 -0.06
CA LEU A 241 -5.69 -12.99 0.72
C LEU A 241 -6.78 -13.78 -0.01
N SER A 242 -7.62 -13.12 -0.81
CA SER A 242 -8.67 -13.80 -1.59
C SER A 242 -8.13 -14.77 -2.66
N ARG A 243 -6.82 -14.71 -2.97
CA ARG A 243 -6.17 -15.60 -3.94
C ARG A 243 -5.77 -16.96 -3.39
N GLN A 244 -5.96 -17.20 -2.10
CA GLN A 244 -5.62 -18.46 -1.45
C GLN A 244 -6.79 -19.02 -0.64
N PRO A 245 -6.90 -20.34 -0.49
CA PRO A 245 -7.93 -20.96 0.33
C PRO A 245 -7.88 -20.47 1.77
N VAL A 246 -9.06 -20.18 2.36
CA VAL A 246 -9.17 -19.69 3.74
C VAL A 246 -8.55 -20.65 4.76
N GLU A 247 -8.71 -21.97 4.58
CA GLU A 247 -8.07 -22.96 5.45
C GLU A 247 -6.55 -22.84 5.49
N LYS A 248 -5.92 -22.60 4.32
CA LYS A 248 -4.47 -22.38 4.25
C LYS A 248 -4.06 -21.15 5.05
N LEU A 249 -4.86 -20.09 4.97
CA LEU A 249 -4.65 -18.87 5.72
C LEU A 249 -4.81 -19.09 7.23
N ILE A 250 -5.85 -19.82 7.65
CA ILE A 250 -6.08 -20.19 9.06
C ILE A 250 -4.86 -20.95 9.63
N ASN A 251 -4.40 -21.97 8.90
CA ASN A 251 -3.22 -22.76 9.30
C ASN A 251 -1.95 -21.92 9.35
N GLN A 252 -1.78 -20.99 8.42
CA GLN A 252 -0.65 -20.04 8.42
C GLN A 252 -0.67 -19.13 9.63
N ILE A 253 -1.82 -18.54 9.97
CA ILE A 253 -2.00 -17.67 11.14
C ILE A 253 -1.64 -18.40 12.42
N GLU A 254 -2.18 -19.59 12.63
CA GLU A 254 -1.87 -20.41 13.81
C GLU A 254 -0.39 -20.79 13.90
N LYS A 255 0.19 -21.25 12.79
CA LYS A 255 1.61 -21.61 12.72
C LYS A 255 2.50 -20.40 13.08
N LEU A 256 2.20 -19.23 12.58
CA LEU A 256 2.92 -18.01 12.90
C LEU A 256 2.83 -17.67 14.38
N ALA A 257 1.61 -17.62 14.91
CA ALA A 257 1.37 -17.29 16.32
C ALA A 257 2.03 -18.30 17.28
N THR A 258 1.93 -19.60 16.97
CA THR A 258 2.56 -20.64 17.80
C THR A 258 4.09 -20.65 17.71
N THR A 259 4.64 -20.24 16.56
CA THR A 259 6.11 -20.17 16.37
C THR A 259 6.72 -19.09 17.25
N VAL A 260 6.12 -17.89 17.29
CA VAL A 260 6.68 -16.75 18.06
C VAL A 260 6.61 -16.98 19.57
N VAL A 261 5.67 -17.79 20.07
CA VAL A 261 5.57 -18.15 21.51
C VAL A 261 6.31 -19.44 21.85
N SER A 262 6.88 -20.15 20.88
CA SER A 262 7.60 -21.39 21.11
C SER A 262 8.94 -21.15 21.81
N LYS A 263 9.35 -22.03 22.74
CA LYS A 263 10.70 -22.03 23.35
C LYS A 263 11.74 -22.81 22.53
N ASP A 264 11.38 -23.24 21.32
CA ASP A 264 12.21 -24.06 20.45
C ASP A 264 13.22 -23.17 19.70
N SER A 265 14.50 -23.34 19.99
CA SER A 265 15.58 -22.57 19.39
C SER A 265 15.73 -22.78 17.88
N GLU A 266 15.37 -23.97 17.37
CA GLU A 266 15.41 -24.28 15.94
C GLU A 266 14.30 -23.53 15.20
N LYS A 267 13.08 -23.49 15.77
CA LYS A 267 11.98 -22.69 15.23
C LYS A 267 12.32 -21.20 15.21
N TRP A 268 13.00 -20.70 16.21
CA TRP A 268 13.45 -19.31 16.26
C TRP A 268 14.48 -19.00 15.18
N ARG A 269 15.49 -19.86 15.04
CA ARG A 269 16.51 -19.70 14.00
C ARG A 269 15.88 -19.67 12.61
N ASN A 270 14.95 -20.59 12.34
CA ASN A 270 14.25 -20.65 11.08
C ASN A 270 13.37 -19.42 10.84
N PHE A 271 12.65 -18.94 11.88
CA PHE A 271 11.85 -17.74 11.83
C PHE A 271 12.72 -16.50 11.52
N ILE A 272 13.77 -16.29 12.30
CA ILE A 272 14.67 -15.12 12.12
C ILE A 272 15.30 -15.13 10.73
N SER A 273 15.84 -16.28 10.28
CA SER A 273 16.45 -16.41 8.96
C SER A 273 15.46 -16.12 7.83
N HIS A 274 14.26 -16.72 7.90
CA HIS A 274 13.21 -16.52 6.90
C HIS A 274 12.73 -15.06 6.84
N TYR A 275 12.39 -14.48 7.98
CA TYR A 275 11.81 -13.13 8.05
C TYR A 275 12.83 -12.02 7.81
N SER A 276 14.11 -12.23 8.15
CA SER A 276 15.17 -11.31 7.77
C SER A 276 15.40 -11.27 6.25
N ARG A 277 15.31 -12.42 5.58
CA ARG A 277 15.39 -12.50 4.12
C ARG A 277 14.15 -11.87 3.48
N LEU A 278 12.96 -12.21 3.97
CA LEU A 278 11.69 -11.68 3.48
C LEU A 278 11.66 -10.15 3.62
N PHE A 279 12.12 -9.61 4.74
CA PHE A 279 12.28 -8.19 4.94
C PHE A 279 13.13 -7.52 3.85
N GLY A 280 14.25 -8.12 3.46
CA GLY A 280 15.13 -7.59 2.41
C GLY A 280 14.59 -7.76 0.99
N THR A 281 13.63 -8.67 0.75
CA THR A 281 13.14 -9.00 -0.60
C THR A 281 11.72 -8.52 -0.84
N ASN A 282 10.84 -8.60 0.15
CA ASN A 282 9.43 -8.24 0.06
C ASN A 282 8.88 -7.70 1.39
N HIS A 283 9.00 -6.40 1.59
CA HIS A 283 8.50 -5.71 2.78
C HIS A 283 6.97 -5.83 2.98
N LEU A 284 6.21 -5.95 1.89
CA LEU A 284 4.75 -6.06 1.97
C LEU A 284 4.35 -7.37 2.64
N ASP A 285 4.95 -8.49 2.20
CA ASP A 285 4.68 -9.81 2.80
C ASP A 285 5.22 -9.91 4.22
N PHE A 286 6.39 -9.33 4.51
CA PHE A 286 6.91 -9.24 5.87
C PHE A 286 5.90 -8.57 6.82
N ASN A 287 5.46 -7.36 6.48
CA ASN A 287 4.45 -6.63 7.26
C ASN A 287 3.11 -7.36 7.32
N HIS A 288 2.74 -8.05 6.23
CA HIS A 288 1.52 -8.84 6.18
C HIS A 288 1.54 -9.97 7.22
N HIS A 289 2.62 -10.76 7.27
CA HIS A 289 2.75 -11.86 8.22
C HIS A 289 2.78 -11.37 9.67
N LEU A 290 3.46 -10.28 9.98
CA LEU A 290 3.41 -9.68 11.33
C LEU A 290 1.99 -9.23 11.70
N ASN A 291 1.24 -8.65 10.74
CA ASN A 291 -0.15 -8.30 10.96
C ASN A 291 -1.04 -9.53 11.25
N LEU A 292 -0.80 -10.67 10.60
CA LEU A 292 -1.55 -11.90 10.89
C LEU A 292 -1.33 -12.36 12.34
N ILE A 293 -0.08 -12.28 12.84
CA ILE A 293 0.21 -12.58 14.25
C ILE A 293 -0.52 -11.59 15.17
N THR A 294 -0.46 -10.30 14.87
CA THR A 294 -1.16 -9.26 15.65
C THR A 294 -2.68 -9.51 15.70
N ILE A 295 -3.30 -9.89 14.58
CA ILE A 295 -4.74 -10.19 14.51
C ILE A 295 -5.09 -11.39 15.39
N TRP A 296 -4.28 -12.45 15.33
CA TRP A 296 -4.44 -13.59 16.22
C TRP A 296 -4.36 -13.19 17.70
N MET A 297 -3.32 -12.45 18.08
CA MET A 297 -3.11 -12.00 19.46
C MET A 297 -4.25 -11.10 19.95
N HIS A 298 -4.80 -10.22 19.09
CA HIS A 298 -5.98 -9.44 19.45
C HIS A 298 -7.21 -10.32 19.72
N GLY A 299 -7.45 -11.35 18.90
CA GLY A 299 -8.55 -12.31 19.12
C GLY A 299 -8.38 -13.07 20.44
N VAL A 300 -7.17 -13.57 20.71
CA VAL A 300 -6.80 -14.23 21.98
C VAL A 300 -7.01 -13.31 23.17
N ASN A 301 -6.59 -12.04 23.10
CA ASN A 301 -6.74 -11.07 24.18
C ASN A 301 -8.22 -10.76 24.47
N LYS A 302 -9.04 -10.58 23.43
CA LYS A 302 -10.48 -10.37 23.60
C LYS A 302 -11.14 -11.55 24.31
N LEU A 303 -10.86 -12.78 23.86
CA LEU A 303 -11.39 -13.98 24.52
C LEU A 303 -10.94 -14.10 25.97
N LYS A 304 -9.70 -13.69 26.30
CA LYS A 304 -9.20 -13.66 27.67
C LYS A 304 -9.96 -12.68 28.56
N GLN A 305 -10.45 -11.58 27.96
CA GLN A 305 -11.27 -10.57 28.66
C GLN A 305 -12.77 -10.93 28.65
N GLY A 306 -13.17 -12.10 28.20
CA GLY A 306 -14.57 -12.51 28.08
C GLY A 306 -15.34 -11.81 26.97
N LEU A 307 -14.62 -11.15 26.05
CA LEU A 307 -15.20 -10.47 24.91
C LEU A 307 -15.24 -11.38 23.69
N ASN A 308 -16.11 -11.03 22.74
CA ASN A 308 -16.20 -11.70 21.46
C ASN A 308 -14.89 -11.52 20.63
N SER A 309 -14.31 -12.61 20.15
CA SER A 309 -13.06 -12.57 19.37
C SER A 309 -13.21 -11.88 18.02
N GLY A 310 -14.41 -11.94 17.45
CA GLY A 310 -14.71 -11.60 16.08
C GLY A 310 -14.50 -12.77 15.10
N PHE A 311 -14.14 -13.96 15.59
CA PHE A 311 -13.84 -15.15 14.77
C PHE A 311 -14.72 -16.36 15.13
N GLU A 312 -15.95 -16.12 15.63
CA GLU A 312 -16.85 -17.12 16.17
C GLU A 312 -17.20 -18.22 15.16
N ASN A 313 -17.41 -17.83 13.93
CA ASN A 313 -17.81 -18.73 12.83
C ASN A 313 -16.62 -19.25 12.02
N THR A 314 -15.41 -19.15 12.58
CA THR A 314 -14.20 -19.57 11.89
C THR A 314 -13.45 -20.66 12.64
N GLY A 315 -12.66 -21.45 11.95
CA GLY A 315 -11.77 -22.46 12.57
C GLY A 315 -10.68 -21.86 13.49
N LEU A 316 -10.57 -20.53 13.60
CA LEU A 316 -9.58 -19.86 14.45
C LEU A 316 -10.00 -19.81 15.93
N GLN A 317 -11.28 -19.62 16.22
CA GLN A 317 -11.72 -19.45 17.61
C GLN A 317 -11.42 -20.63 18.53
N PRO A 318 -11.70 -21.90 18.17
CA PRO A 318 -11.32 -23.03 19.00
C PRO A 318 -9.83 -23.10 19.29
N ARG A 319 -9.01 -22.72 18.30
CA ARG A 319 -7.54 -22.70 18.41
C ARG A 319 -7.07 -21.57 19.36
N MET A 320 -7.70 -20.40 19.31
CA MET A 320 -7.44 -19.27 20.24
C MET A 320 -7.84 -19.62 21.68
N ILE A 321 -8.97 -20.32 21.87
CA ILE A 321 -9.40 -20.81 23.19
C ILE A 321 -8.38 -21.81 23.76
N SER A 322 -7.90 -22.74 22.93
CA SER A 322 -6.85 -23.70 23.32
C SER A 322 -5.55 -22.99 23.70
N PHE A 323 -5.19 -21.94 22.96
CA PHE A 323 -4.04 -21.10 23.28
C PHE A 323 -4.17 -20.43 24.66
N ASN A 324 -5.32 -19.82 24.97
CA ASN A 324 -5.58 -19.20 26.27
C ASN A 324 -5.54 -20.18 27.43
N LYS A 325 -6.03 -21.42 27.23
CA LYS A 325 -5.93 -22.49 28.23
C LYS A 325 -4.47 -22.88 28.49
N LYS A 326 -3.63 -22.89 27.45
CA LYS A 326 -2.21 -23.24 27.56
C LYS A 326 -1.38 -22.11 28.20
N PHE A 327 -1.76 -20.86 28.00
CA PHE A 327 -1.03 -19.70 28.48
C PHE A 327 -1.94 -18.74 29.30
N PRO A 328 -2.45 -19.19 30.47
CA PRO A 328 -3.46 -18.42 31.20
C PRO A 328 -2.92 -17.10 31.77
N LYS A 329 -1.61 -17.04 32.09
CA LYS A 329 -0.95 -15.86 32.67
C LYS A 329 -0.38 -14.89 31.61
N ALA A 330 -0.33 -15.28 30.34
CA ALA A 330 0.32 -14.49 29.29
C ALA A 330 -0.21 -13.05 29.23
N ASN A 331 0.67 -12.06 29.17
CA ASN A 331 0.32 -10.68 28.91
C ASN A 331 0.28 -10.43 27.40
N ILE A 332 -0.87 -10.76 26.79
CA ILE A 332 -1.06 -10.69 25.33
C ILE A 332 -0.97 -9.26 24.80
N PHE A 333 -1.31 -8.27 25.62
CA PHE A 333 -1.21 -6.86 25.23
C PHE A 333 0.24 -6.45 24.96
N GLU A 334 1.17 -6.80 25.86
CA GLU A 334 2.59 -6.53 25.66
C GLU A 334 3.17 -7.30 24.46
N VAL A 335 2.72 -8.53 24.21
CA VAL A 335 3.09 -9.28 22.98
C VAL A 335 2.70 -8.50 21.74
N ILE A 336 1.50 -7.91 21.69
CA ILE A 336 1.06 -7.09 20.57
C ILE A 336 1.96 -5.86 20.40
N LEU A 337 2.31 -5.18 21.50
CA LEU A 337 3.19 -4.00 21.46
C LEU A 337 4.58 -4.35 20.91
N CYS A 338 5.17 -5.46 21.31
CA CYS A 338 6.45 -5.94 20.77
C CYS A 338 6.40 -6.13 19.24
N ILE A 339 5.33 -6.72 18.71
CA ILE A 339 5.17 -6.95 17.26
C ILE A 339 4.99 -5.61 16.54
N GLU A 340 4.20 -4.68 17.10
CA GLU A 340 4.01 -3.34 16.50
C GLU A 340 5.33 -2.55 16.48
N ASP A 341 6.16 -2.72 17.49
CA ASP A 341 7.47 -2.07 17.60
C ASP A 341 8.44 -2.56 16.51
N VAL A 342 8.44 -3.87 16.20
CA VAL A 342 9.20 -4.40 15.07
C VAL A 342 8.77 -3.74 13.76
N LYS A 343 7.47 -3.52 13.54
CA LYS A 343 6.96 -2.86 12.33
C LYS A 343 7.39 -1.39 12.22
N LYS A 344 7.57 -0.69 13.36
CA LYS A 344 8.12 0.67 13.38
C LYS A 344 9.61 0.67 13.04
N HIS A 345 10.38 -0.21 13.66
CA HIS A 345 11.83 -0.33 13.48
C HIS A 345 12.19 -0.84 12.07
N ALA A 346 11.32 -1.63 11.44
CA ALA A 346 11.49 -2.08 10.06
C ALA A 346 11.66 -0.95 9.03
N ARG A 347 11.32 0.30 9.40
CA ARG A 347 11.49 1.49 8.55
C ARG A 347 12.81 2.23 8.77
N GLN A 348 13.63 1.83 9.76
CA GLN A 348 14.80 2.59 10.24
C GLN A 348 16.15 2.03 9.81
N ASN A 349 16.21 1.16 8.82
CA ASN A 349 17.46 0.56 8.31
C ASN A 349 18.30 -0.18 9.39
N LEU A 350 17.64 -0.75 10.39
CA LEU A 350 18.28 -1.48 11.48
C LEU A 350 18.55 -2.94 11.11
N TYR A 351 19.43 -3.60 11.87
CA TYR A 351 19.78 -5.00 11.66
C TYR A 351 18.62 -5.93 12.06
N MET A 352 17.81 -6.32 11.09
CA MET A 352 16.56 -7.06 11.29
C MET A 352 16.69 -8.37 12.08
N PRO A 353 17.75 -9.21 11.91
CA PRO A 353 17.90 -10.40 12.73
C PRO A 353 17.93 -10.14 14.23
N LEU A 354 18.57 -9.06 14.67
CA LEU A 354 18.64 -8.68 16.07
C LEU A 354 17.29 -8.18 16.59
N ILE A 355 16.56 -7.41 15.79
CA ILE A 355 15.21 -6.92 16.14
C ILE A 355 14.26 -8.09 16.34
N LEU A 356 14.26 -9.07 15.41
CA LEU A 356 13.44 -10.26 15.51
C LEU A 356 13.82 -11.14 16.71
N LEU A 357 15.11 -11.26 17.01
CA LEU A 357 15.57 -12.00 18.19
C LEU A 357 15.07 -11.35 19.48
N ASN A 358 15.23 -10.03 19.61
CA ASN A 358 14.76 -9.29 20.79
C ASN A 358 13.24 -9.42 20.95
N MET A 359 12.47 -9.28 19.86
CA MET A 359 11.02 -9.52 19.86
C MET A 359 10.68 -10.92 20.42
N LEU A 360 11.35 -11.97 19.95
CA LEU A 360 11.08 -13.33 20.42
C LEU A 360 11.42 -13.51 21.90
N ILE A 361 12.52 -12.91 22.39
CA ILE A 361 12.92 -12.93 23.80
C ILE A 361 11.87 -12.21 24.67
N ASP A 362 11.42 -11.03 24.26
CA ASP A 362 10.42 -10.26 25.00
C ASP A 362 9.06 -10.96 25.02
N ILE A 363 8.64 -11.54 23.90
CA ILE A 363 7.43 -12.36 23.85
C ILE A 363 7.51 -13.54 24.85
N GLN A 364 8.68 -14.18 25.00
CA GLN A 364 8.83 -15.27 26.00
C GLN A 364 8.56 -14.78 27.42
N LYS A 365 9.10 -13.62 27.80
CA LYS A 365 8.85 -13.02 29.13
C LYS A 365 7.35 -12.81 29.34
N PHE A 366 6.68 -12.18 28.39
CA PHE A 366 5.26 -11.84 28.50
C PHE A 366 4.29 -13.05 28.42
N VAL A 367 4.75 -14.16 27.87
CA VAL A 367 3.92 -15.37 27.74
C VAL A 367 4.12 -16.35 28.91
N TYR A 368 5.33 -16.40 29.51
CA TYR A 368 5.69 -17.45 30.49
C TYR A 368 6.01 -16.92 31.89
N GLU A 369 6.30 -15.65 32.06
CA GLU A 369 6.44 -14.96 33.33
C GLU A 369 5.14 -14.24 33.75
#